data_8fd17994bbf64ca7eb18478f5826a5d1
#
_entry.id   8fd17994bbf64ca7eb18478f5826a5d1
#
_cell.length_a   1.000
_cell.length_b   1.000
_cell.length_c   1.000
_cell.angle_alpha   90.00
_cell.angle_beta   90.00
_cell.angle_gamma   90.00
#
_symmetry.space_group_name_H-M   'P 1'
#
loop_
_entity.id
_entity.type
_entity.pdbx_description
1 polymer ?
#
loop_
_entity_poly.entity_id
_entity_poly.type
_entity_poly.pdbx_seq_one_letter_code
_entity_poly.pdbx_strand_id
1 'polypeptide(L)'
;MLDIKFVRENPDAVDKSCESRQNAHWDRQKFFELDEERRSVIAEVEKLQADRNAVSKQIGLLMKDGKKDEAEAAKEAVRAVNEKIDGLAERRTALEQEQYDFMAHLPNIPCEATPYGKDEDENIERRRWGTPREFDFDFKPHWDLGTDLDILDLSLIHISE
;
A
#
# COMPACT_ATOMS: atom_id res chain seq x y z
N MET A 1 6.35 -1.65 -4.54
CA MET A 1 5.83 -0.70 -3.53
C MET A 1 6.82 -0.67 -2.37
N LEU A 2 7.16 0.51 -1.87
CA LEU A 2 8.03 0.67 -0.71
C LEU A 2 7.36 0.13 0.56
N ASP A 3 8.18 -0.34 1.52
CA ASP A 3 7.69 -0.69 2.84
C ASP A 3 7.32 0.57 3.64
N ILE A 4 6.16 0.56 4.30
CA ILE A 4 5.63 1.73 5.02
C ILE A 4 6.52 2.15 6.20
N LYS A 5 7.16 1.17 6.87
CA LYS A 5 8.09 1.43 7.95
C LYS A 5 9.34 2.12 7.41
N PHE A 6 9.82 1.68 6.24
CA PHE A 6 10.93 2.34 5.57
C PHE A 6 10.62 3.79 5.26
N VAL A 7 9.45 4.08 4.67
CA VAL A 7 9.03 5.46 4.34
C VAL A 7 8.93 6.34 5.58
N ARG A 8 8.41 5.80 6.67
CA ARG A 8 8.31 6.51 7.95
C ARG A 8 9.67 6.86 8.55
N GLU A 9 10.61 5.92 8.49
CA GLU A 9 11.94 6.07 9.07
C GLU A 9 12.90 6.85 8.15
N ASN A 10 12.65 6.85 6.84
CA ASN A 10 13.53 7.44 5.84
C ASN A 10 12.79 8.37 4.85
N PRO A 11 12.01 9.36 5.32
CA PRO A 11 11.23 10.22 4.42
C PRO A 11 12.12 11.02 3.47
N ASP A 12 13.32 11.42 3.91
CA ASP A 12 14.28 12.17 3.09
C ASP A 12 14.81 11.34 1.90
N ALA A 13 14.84 10.01 2.01
CA ALA A 13 15.19 9.15 0.88
C ALA A 13 14.08 9.14 -0.19
N VAL A 14 12.82 9.26 0.24
CA VAL A 14 11.67 9.38 -0.68
C VAL A 14 11.68 10.76 -1.35
N ASP A 15 11.94 11.83 -0.59
CA ASP A 15 12.10 13.19 -1.15
C ASP A 15 13.16 13.20 -2.27
N LYS A 16 14.36 12.68 -1.99
CA LYS A 16 15.44 12.56 -2.97
C LYS A 16 15.04 11.71 -4.19
N SER A 17 14.29 10.63 -3.98
CA SER A 17 13.81 9.80 -5.08
C SER A 17 12.83 10.54 -5.99
N CYS A 18 11.95 11.35 -5.41
CA CYS A 18 11.03 12.20 -6.17
C CYS A 18 11.79 13.30 -6.93
N GLU A 19 12.73 13.97 -6.26
CA GLU A 19 13.58 14.99 -6.88
C GLU A 19 14.38 14.45 -8.08
N SER A 20 14.94 13.22 -7.94
CA SER A 20 15.74 12.60 -9.01
C SER A 20 14.93 12.28 -10.27
N ARG A 21 13.61 12.15 -10.15
CA ARG A 21 12.70 11.80 -11.25
C ARG A 21 11.99 12.99 -11.86
N GLN A 22 12.17 14.18 -11.31
CA GLN A 22 11.58 15.47 -11.74
C GLN A 22 10.05 15.50 -11.91
N ASN A 23 9.42 14.38 -12.21
CA ASN A 23 7.98 14.23 -12.46
C ASN A 23 7.25 13.52 -11.32
N ALA A 24 7.95 13.10 -10.26
CA ALA A 24 7.35 12.43 -9.13
C ALA A 24 7.21 13.42 -7.96
N HIS A 25 6.02 13.45 -7.40
CA HIS A 25 5.72 14.26 -6.22
C HIS A 25 5.01 13.38 -5.18
N TRP A 26 5.31 13.61 -3.92
CA TRP A 26 4.56 13.02 -2.83
C TRP A 26 4.27 14.07 -1.77
N ASP A 27 3.16 13.91 -1.10
CA ASP A 27 2.79 14.75 0.02
C ASP A 27 3.25 14.09 1.33
N ARG A 28 4.44 14.50 1.79
CA ARG A 28 5.06 14.01 3.02
C ARG A 28 4.16 14.23 4.23
N GLN A 29 3.52 15.39 4.32
CA GLN A 29 2.65 15.73 5.44
C GLN A 29 1.43 14.82 5.45
N LYS A 30 0.76 14.64 4.31
CA LYS A 30 -0.39 13.75 4.18
C LYS A 30 -0.05 12.31 4.54
N PHE A 31 1.15 11.81 4.17
CA PHE A 31 1.59 10.48 4.58
C PHE A 31 1.64 10.32 6.10
N PHE A 32 2.24 11.29 6.81
CA PHE A 32 2.34 11.21 8.26
C PHE A 32 0.99 11.35 8.95
N GLU A 33 0.10 12.19 8.46
CA GLU A 33 -1.28 12.33 8.97
C GLU A 33 -2.04 11.01 8.83
N LEU A 34 -1.99 10.36 7.67
CA LEU A 34 -2.63 9.06 7.44
C LEU A 34 -2.04 7.94 8.31
N ASP A 35 -0.71 7.90 8.43
CA ASP A 35 -0.03 6.89 9.25
C ASP A 35 -0.33 7.06 10.74
N GLU A 36 -0.38 8.29 11.24
CA GLU A 36 -0.72 8.59 12.62
C GLU A 36 -2.18 8.26 12.93
N GLU A 37 -3.12 8.68 12.08
CA GLU A 37 -4.54 8.38 12.25
C GLU A 37 -4.79 6.87 12.23
N ARG A 38 -4.21 6.16 11.26
CA ARG A 38 -4.34 4.69 11.18
C ARG A 38 -3.82 4.01 12.46
N ARG A 39 -2.66 4.41 12.95
CA ARG A 39 -2.07 3.84 14.18
C ARG A 39 -2.91 4.15 15.41
N SER A 40 -3.46 5.34 15.50
CA SER A 40 -4.37 5.74 16.57
C SER A 40 -5.63 4.90 16.58
N VAL A 41 -6.28 4.72 15.42
CA VAL A 41 -7.48 3.88 15.28
C VAL A 41 -7.18 2.41 15.65
N ILE A 42 -6.04 1.86 15.23
CA ILE A 42 -5.65 0.49 15.60
C ILE A 42 -5.49 0.37 17.12
N ALA A 43 -4.77 1.30 17.76
CA ALA A 43 -4.54 1.26 19.19
C ALA A 43 -5.85 1.41 19.98
N GLU A 44 -6.80 2.23 19.51
CA GLU A 44 -8.11 2.39 20.11
C GLU A 44 -8.94 1.12 20.00
N VAL A 45 -8.96 0.48 18.83
CA VAL A 45 -9.65 -0.81 18.63
C VAL A 45 -9.08 -1.88 19.55
N GLU A 46 -7.76 -2.00 19.64
CA GLU A 46 -7.11 -2.99 20.53
C GLU A 46 -7.47 -2.76 21.99
N LYS A 47 -7.48 -1.50 22.43
CA LYS A 47 -7.89 -1.15 23.78
C LYS A 47 -9.35 -1.52 24.04
N LEU A 48 -10.26 -1.11 23.15
CA LEU A 48 -11.69 -1.43 23.30
C LEU A 48 -11.95 -2.96 23.30
N GLN A 49 -11.21 -3.72 22.49
CA GLN A 49 -11.30 -5.17 22.50
C GLN A 49 -10.80 -5.78 23.82
N ALA A 50 -9.72 -5.26 24.39
CA ALA A 50 -9.22 -5.69 25.67
C ALA A 50 -10.24 -5.42 26.79
N ASP A 51 -10.80 -4.19 26.83
CA ASP A 51 -11.81 -3.77 27.79
C ASP A 51 -13.08 -4.63 27.67
N ARG A 52 -13.58 -4.84 26.44
CA ARG A 52 -14.71 -5.75 26.17
C ARG A 52 -14.46 -7.16 26.69
N ASN A 53 -13.28 -7.71 26.47
CA ASN A 53 -12.93 -9.04 26.93
C ASN A 53 -12.89 -9.12 28.46
N ALA A 54 -12.41 -8.07 29.14
CA ALA A 54 -12.42 -7.98 30.60
C ALA A 54 -13.85 -7.96 31.16
N VAL A 55 -14.71 -7.09 30.59
CA VAL A 55 -16.12 -6.97 31.01
C VAL A 55 -16.88 -8.27 30.73
N SER A 56 -16.62 -8.95 29.61
CA SER A 56 -17.25 -10.24 29.28
C SER A 56 -16.93 -11.33 30.32
N LYS A 57 -15.71 -11.34 30.86
CA LYS A 57 -15.35 -12.25 31.96
C LYS A 57 -16.10 -11.90 33.25
N GLN A 58 -16.27 -10.61 33.56
CA GLN A 58 -17.03 -10.17 34.72
C GLN A 58 -18.51 -10.55 34.64
N ILE A 59 -19.13 -10.44 33.46
CA ILE A 59 -20.51 -10.90 33.24
C ILE A 59 -20.67 -12.36 33.63
N GLY A 60 -19.71 -13.23 33.27
CA GLY A 60 -19.71 -14.64 33.65
C GLY A 60 -19.70 -14.86 35.17
N LEU A 61 -18.96 -14.03 35.91
CA LEU A 61 -18.91 -14.10 37.40
C LEU A 61 -20.21 -13.58 38.02
N LEU A 62 -20.71 -12.40 37.56
CA LEU A 62 -21.97 -11.87 38.05
C LEU A 62 -23.17 -12.77 37.83
N MET A 63 -23.20 -13.50 36.72
CA MET A 63 -24.24 -14.53 36.47
C MET A 63 -24.14 -15.70 37.44
N LYS A 64 -22.93 -16.14 37.81
CA LYS A 64 -22.73 -17.22 38.82
C LYS A 64 -23.16 -16.77 40.21
N ASP A 65 -22.92 -15.50 40.55
CA ASP A 65 -23.26 -14.92 41.85
C ASP A 65 -24.76 -14.53 41.97
N GLY A 66 -25.54 -14.75 40.90
CA GLY A 66 -26.96 -14.47 40.87
C GLY A 66 -27.35 -12.99 40.72
N LYS A 67 -26.38 -12.11 40.44
CA LYS A 67 -26.55 -10.67 40.28
C LYS A 67 -27.02 -10.31 38.83
N LYS A 68 -28.26 -10.66 38.52
CA LYS A 68 -28.80 -10.55 37.17
C LYS A 68 -28.86 -9.14 36.64
N ASP A 69 -29.25 -8.16 37.48
CA ASP A 69 -29.41 -6.76 37.07
C ASP A 69 -28.04 -6.14 36.72
N GLU A 70 -26.99 -6.41 37.52
CA GLU A 70 -25.63 -5.96 37.24
C GLU A 70 -25.07 -6.62 35.96
N ALA A 71 -25.39 -7.90 35.74
CA ALA A 71 -24.96 -8.60 34.54
C ALA A 71 -25.65 -8.04 33.27
N GLU A 72 -26.93 -7.61 33.37
CA GLU A 72 -27.67 -7.03 32.24
C GLU A 72 -27.13 -5.62 31.90
N ALA A 73 -26.84 -4.80 32.88
CA ALA A 73 -26.17 -3.50 32.68
C ALA A 73 -24.78 -3.66 32.02
N ALA A 74 -24.02 -4.68 32.45
CA ALA A 74 -22.72 -4.96 31.84
C ALA A 74 -22.83 -5.45 30.38
N LYS A 75 -23.87 -6.23 30.03
CA LYS A 75 -24.13 -6.64 28.66
C LYS A 75 -24.47 -5.44 27.76
N GLU A 76 -25.27 -4.49 28.26
CA GLU A 76 -25.58 -3.29 27.51
C GLU A 76 -24.33 -2.44 27.25
N ALA A 77 -23.44 -2.32 28.23
CA ALA A 77 -22.15 -1.67 28.07
C ALA A 77 -21.28 -2.37 26.98
N VAL A 78 -21.28 -3.71 26.95
CA VAL A 78 -20.57 -4.47 25.90
C VAL A 78 -21.16 -4.23 24.52
N ARG A 79 -22.48 -4.10 24.39
CA ARG A 79 -23.12 -3.75 23.11
C ARG A 79 -22.64 -2.41 22.59
N ALA A 80 -22.65 -1.38 23.43
CA ALA A 80 -22.18 -0.03 23.08
C ALA A 80 -20.69 -0.05 22.68
N VAL A 81 -19.87 -0.87 23.33
CA VAL A 81 -18.46 -1.06 22.94
C VAL A 81 -18.33 -1.76 21.59
N ASN A 82 -19.14 -2.77 21.32
CA ASN A 82 -19.12 -3.44 20.02
C ASN A 82 -19.49 -2.48 18.86
N GLU A 83 -20.53 -1.67 19.01
CA GLU A 83 -20.92 -0.66 18.01
C GLU A 83 -19.76 0.32 17.72
N LYS A 84 -19.01 0.73 18.75
CA LYS A 84 -17.83 1.56 18.56
C LYS A 84 -16.71 0.82 17.83
N ILE A 85 -16.46 -0.45 18.17
CA ILE A 85 -15.45 -1.27 17.51
C ILE A 85 -15.81 -1.43 16.03
N ASP A 86 -17.09 -1.66 15.70
CA ASP A 86 -17.54 -1.84 14.32
C ASP A 86 -17.33 -0.55 13.51
N GLY A 87 -17.71 0.62 14.06
CA GLY A 87 -17.47 1.91 13.40
C GLY A 87 -15.98 2.22 13.18
N LEU A 88 -15.14 1.89 14.18
CA LEU A 88 -13.68 2.05 14.05
C LEU A 88 -13.07 1.04 13.07
N ALA A 89 -13.63 -0.17 12.94
CA ALA A 89 -13.19 -1.16 11.96
C ALA A 89 -13.46 -0.68 10.52
N GLU A 90 -14.60 -0.06 10.27
CA GLU A 90 -14.89 0.57 8.97
C GLU A 90 -13.90 1.71 8.68
N ARG A 91 -13.66 2.58 9.67
CA ARG A 91 -12.68 3.68 9.51
C ARG A 91 -11.26 3.13 9.26
N ARG A 92 -10.87 2.09 9.98
CA ARG A 92 -9.59 1.42 9.76
C ARG A 92 -9.45 0.90 8.33
N THR A 93 -10.47 0.22 7.82
CA THR A 93 -10.46 -0.31 6.44
C THR A 93 -10.32 0.80 5.41
N ALA A 94 -11.03 1.92 5.60
CA ALA A 94 -10.92 3.09 4.72
C ALA A 94 -9.50 3.70 4.76
N LEU A 95 -8.91 3.85 5.94
CA LEU A 95 -7.54 4.37 6.10
C LEU A 95 -6.48 3.42 5.51
N GLU A 96 -6.66 2.10 5.65
CA GLU A 96 -5.76 1.11 5.06
C GLU A 96 -5.80 1.17 3.53
N GLN A 97 -6.98 1.38 2.94
CA GLN A 97 -7.12 1.55 1.50
C GLN A 97 -6.48 2.87 1.03
N GLU A 98 -6.79 3.99 1.70
CA GLU A 98 -6.22 5.30 1.36
C GLU A 98 -4.69 5.28 1.46
N GLN A 99 -4.14 4.64 2.49
CA GLN A 99 -2.71 4.49 2.65
C GLN A 99 -2.09 3.59 1.58
N TYR A 100 -2.77 2.50 1.20
CA TYR A 100 -2.33 1.63 0.11
C TYR A 100 -2.26 2.40 -1.20
N ASP A 101 -3.32 3.14 -1.55
CA ASP A 101 -3.38 3.92 -2.77
C ASP A 101 -2.28 5.00 -2.79
N PHE A 102 -2.06 5.67 -1.66
CA PHE A 102 -0.97 6.63 -1.51
C PHE A 102 0.40 5.98 -1.75
N MET A 103 0.67 4.85 -1.09
CA MET A 103 1.93 4.13 -1.18
C MET A 103 2.19 3.53 -2.58
N ALA A 104 1.13 3.13 -3.30
CA ALA A 104 1.24 2.59 -4.65
C ALA A 104 1.77 3.61 -5.66
N HIS A 105 1.56 4.89 -5.42
CA HIS A 105 2.04 5.98 -6.27
C HIS A 105 3.46 6.45 -5.94
N LEU A 106 4.05 5.99 -4.83
CA LEU A 106 5.42 6.36 -4.49
C LEU A 106 6.43 5.66 -5.41
N PRO A 107 7.40 6.40 -5.96
CA PRO A 107 8.46 5.81 -6.76
C PRO A 107 9.39 4.97 -5.88
N ASN A 108 9.97 3.91 -6.47
CA ASN A 108 11.03 3.15 -5.79
C ASN A 108 12.30 4.00 -5.67
N ILE A 109 13.08 3.74 -4.62
CA ILE A 109 14.36 4.40 -4.42
C ILE A 109 15.36 3.95 -5.49
N PRO A 110 15.93 4.88 -6.29
CA PRO A 110 16.96 4.53 -7.26
C PRO A 110 18.27 4.14 -6.55
N CYS A 111 19.09 3.32 -7.19
CA CYS A 111 20.44 3.06 -6.68
C CYS A 111 21.35 4.27 -6.92
N GLU A 112 22.45 4.36 -6.17
CA GLU A 112 23.42 5.47 -6.29
C GLU A 112 24.01 5.63 -7.69
N ALA A 113 24.07 4.53 -8.46
CA ALA A 113 24.61 4.54 -9.82
C ALA A 113 23.61 5.06 -10.86
N THR A 114 22.36 5.31 -10.48
CA THR A 114 21.31 5.82 -11.39
C THR A 114 21.57 7.30 -11.65
N PRO A 115 21.74 7.73 -12.91
CA PRO A 115 21.90 9.14 -13.23
C PRO A 115 20.59 9.89 -12.94
N TYR A 116 20.74 11.18 -12.61
CA TYR A 116 19.60 12.09 -12.55
C TYR A 116 19.26 12.51 -13.98
N GLY A 117 18.00 12.40 -14.36
CA GLY A 117 17.57 12.75 -15.69
C GLY A 117 16.06 12.88 -15.82
N LYS A 118 15.64 13.64 -16.82
CA LYS A 118 14.24 13.90 -17.11
C LYS A 118 13.61 12.76 -17.92
N ASP A 119 14.38 12.23 -18.86
CA ASP A 119 13.95 11.21 -19.81
C ASP A 119 15.12 10.28 -20.20
N GLU A 120 14.89 9.41 -21.18
CA GLU A 120 15.85 8.44 -21.66
C GLU A 120 17.06 9.04 -22.37
N ASP A 121 16.98 10.25 -22.86
CA ASP A 121 18.10 10.92 -23.56
C ASP A 121 19.24 11.27 -22.61
N GLU A 122 18.95 11.40 -21.30
CA GLU A 122 19.94 11.65 -20.25
C GLU A 122 20.54 10.37 -19.68
N ASN A 123 20.19 9.19 -20.21
CA ASN A 123 20.75 7.93 -19.78
C ASN A 123 22.24 7.81 -20.16
N ILE A 124 23.05 7.41 -19.19
CA ILE A 124 24.49 7.22 -19.39
C ILE A 124 24.77 5.79 -19.82
N GLU A 125 25.35 5.59 -21.00
CA GLU A 125 25.81 4.29 -21.43
C GLU A 125 26.94 3.79 -20.53
N ARG A 126 26.70 2.77 -19.72
CA ARG A 126 27.67 2.19 -18.77
C ARG A 126 28.60 1.18 -19.45
N ARG A 127 28.10 0.44 -20.43
CA ARG A 127 28.83 -0.61 -21.09
C ARG A 127 28.19 -0.91 -22.43
N ARG A 128 29.04 -1.09 -23.44
CA ARG A 128 28.63 -1.62 -24.74
C ARG A 128 29.28 -3.00 -24.92
N TRP A 129 28.53 -3.95 -25.44
CA TRP A 129 29.01 -5.27 -25.77
C TRP A 129 28.46 -5.71 -27.14
N GLY A 130 29.40 -6.21 -28.00
CA GLY A 130 29.07 -6.62 -29.35
C GLY A 130 28.83 -5.45 -30.31
N THR A 131 28.54 -5.80 -31.54
CA THR A 131 28.15 -4.86 -32.60
C THR A 131 26.82 -5.32 -33.16
N PRO A 132 25.80 -4.46 -33.20
CA PRO A 132 24.53 -4.78 -33.83
C PRO A 132 24.76 -5.23 -35.25
N ARG A 133 24.00 -6.25 -35.69
CA ARG A 133 24.06 -6.71 -37.06
C ARG A 133 23.44 -5.66 -37.99
N GLU A 134 24.14 -5.28 -39.02
CA GLU A 134 23.60 -4.49 -40.11
C GLU A 134 22.90 -5.40 -41.12
N PHE A 135 21.73 -4.99 -41.57
CA PHE A 135 20.94 -5.70 -42.57
C PHE A 135 20.98 -4.91 -43.87
N ASP A 136 21.11 -5.60 -44.99
CA ASP A 136 21.07 -5.07 -46.34
C ASP A 136 19.66 -5.07 -46.94
N PHE A 137 18.65 -5.35 -46.13
CA PHE A 137 17.24 -5.39 -46.52
C PHE A 137 16.38 -4.65 -45.45
N ASP A 138 15.19 -4.23 -45.86
CA ASP A 138 14.20 -3.62 -44.95
C ASP A 138 13.68 -4.70 -43.99
N PHE A 139 14.08 -4.58 -42.70
CA PHE A 139 13.67 -5.52 -41.69
C PHE A 139 12.35 -5.09 -41.02
N LYS A 140 11.51 -6.08 -40.74
CA LYS A 140 10.28 -5.87 -39.99
C LYS A 140 10.53 -5.96 -38.48
N PRO A 141 9.78 -5.19 -37.64
CA PRO A 141 9.83 -5.36 -36.21
C PRO A 141 9.27 -6.72 -35.79
N HIS A 142 9.60 -7.16 -34.58
CA HIS A 142 9.24 -8.51 -34.10
C HIS A 142 7.73 -8.75 -34.00
N TRP A 143 6.93 -7.71 -33.73
CA TRP A 143 5.47 -7.83 -33.70
C TRP A 143 4.85 -8.07 -35.06
N ASP A 144 5.39 -7.47 -36.13
CA ASP A 144 4.94 -7.73 -37.49
C ASP A 144 5.40 -9.13 -37.94
N LEU A 145 6.64 -9.51 -37.62
CA LEU A 145 7.14 -10.87 -37.93
C LEU A 145 6.35 -11.94 -37.17
N GLY A 146 6.00 -11.69 -35.92
CA GLY A 146 5.24 -12.62 -35.09
C GLY A 146 3.84 -12.88 -35.65
N THR A 147 3.16 -11.83 -36.07
CA THR A 147 1.83 -11.95 -36.69
C THR A 147 1.87 -12.53 -38.09
N ASP A 148 2.83 -12.12 -38.93
CA ASP A 148 3.00 -12.65 -40.29
C ASP A 148 3.32 -14.15 -40.30
N LEU A 149 4.03 -14.65 -39.30
CA LEU A 149 4.37 -16.05 -39.11
C LEU A 149 3.34 -16.87 -38.35
N ASP A 150 2.24 -16.26 -37.95
CA ASP A 150 1.16 -16.87 -37.15
C ASP A 150 1.65 -17.51 -35.83
N ILE A 151 2.69 -16.91 -35.21
CA ILE A 151 3.25 -17.32 -33.92
C ILE A 151 2.93 -16.35 -32.80
N LEU A 152 2.34 -15.19 -33.11
CA LEU A 152 1.93 -14.16 -32.20
C LEU A 152 0.56 -13.63 -32.58
N ASP A 153 -0.41 -13.78 -31.69
CA ASP A 153 -1.75 -13.21 -31.86
C ASP A 153 -1.93 -12.03 -30.87
N LEU A 154 -1.80 -10.82 -31.37
CA LEU A 154 -1.95 -9.60 -30.59
C LEU A 154 -3.41 -9.25 -30.29
N SER A 155 -4.38 -9.89 -30.96
CA SER A 155 -5.81 -9.69 -30.69
C SER A 155 -6.21 -10.29 -29.34
N LEU A 156 -5.49 -11.28 -28.85
CA LEU A 156 -5.77 -11.97 -27.58
C LEU A 156 -5.25 -11.21 -26.34
N ILE A 157 -4.40 -10.20 -26.51
CA ILE A 157 -3.84 -9.41 -25.39
C ILE A 157 -4.93 -8.68 -24.59
N HIS A 158 -6.07 -8.39 -25.22
CA HIS A 158 -7.19 -7.68 -24.61
C HIS A 158 -8.25 -8.61 -23.99
N ILE A 159 -8.06 -9.92 -24.01
CA ILE A 159 -9.03 -10.93 -23.55
C ILE A 159 -8.69 -11.46 -22.15
N SER A 160 -7.58 -11.05 -21.55
CA SER A 160 -7.30 -11.39 -20.15
C SER A 160 -8.09 -10.47 -19.22
N GLU A 161 -9.17 -11.00 -18.63
CA GLU A 161 -9.79 -10.44 -17.45
C GLU A 161 -8.87 -10.61 -16.23
#